data_1e6e4e73cdc91a4f86a042d909712d5a
#
_entry.id   1e6e4e73cdc91a4f86a042d909712d5a
#
_cell.length_a   1.000
_cell.length_b   1.000
_cell.length_c   1.000
_cell.angle_alpha   90.00
_cell.angle_beta   90.00
_cell.angle_gamma   90.00
#
_symmetry.space_group_name_H-M   'P 1'
#
loop_
_entity.id
_entity.type
_entity.pdbx_description
1 polymer ?
#
loop_
_entity_poly.entity_id
_entity_poly.type
_entity_poly.pdbx_seq_one_letter_code
_entity_poly.pdbx_strand_id
1 'polypeptide(L)'
;LQFTGNVIPSTWYHTIKKETGKPNLNAIIILADIVYWYRPMEIRDEATGQLCGFKKKFQADILQRNYQQLADQFGITKRDAVNAIVELEKLGVVTRVFRTVNIKGQLYSNVMFLNLDVDVLIQLTYPETLENAFIGIPDTPYHSFGGQPPPKKVTGVTNISERVSPKKVTAVPDLGETYTK
;
A
#
# COMPACT_ATOMS: atom_id res chain seq x y z
N LEU A 1 10.61 -21.17 3.22
CA LEU A 1 11.36 -19.91 3.15
C LEU A 1 10.38 -18.75 3.08
N GLN A 2 10.36 -17.90 4.11
CA GLN A 2 9.59 -16.65 4.09
C GLN A 2 10.55 -15.50 3.75
N PHE A 3 10.33 -14.87 2.60
CA PHE A 3 11.07 -13.67 2.22
C PHE A 3 10.27 -12.43 2.62
N THR A 4 10.89 -11.55 3.38
CA THR A 4 10.37 -10.21 3.68
C THR A 4 11.25 -9.18 2.97
N GLY A 5 10.64 -8.16 2.38
CA GLY A 5 11.41 -7.10 1.73
C GLY A 5 10.69 -6.44 0.57
N ASN A 6 11.47 -5.84 -0.30
CA ASN A 6 10.97 -5.14 -1.47
C ASN A 6 10.56 -6.13 -2.57
N VAL A 7 9.43 -5.84 -3.21
CA VAL A 7 8.95 -6.58 -4.37
C VAL A 7 9.09 -5.68 -5.57
N ILE A 8 9.68 -6.18 -6.65
CA ILE A 8 9.83 -5.48 -7.92
C ILE A 8 8.99 -6.21 -8.98
N PRO A 9 7.88 -5.63 -9.44
CA PRO A 9 7.12 -6.16 -10.56
C PRO A 9 7.97 -6.15 -11.85
N SER A 10 7.90 -7.22 -12.64
CA SER A 10 8.67 -7.33 -13.89
C SER A 10 8.30 -6.25 -14.92
N THR A 11 7.06 -5.77 -14.89
CA THR A 11 6.57 -4.69 -15.76
C THR A 11 7.34 -3.38 -15.58
N TRP A 12 7.87 -3.11 -14.38
CA TRP A 12 8.63 -1.88 -14.12
C TRP A 12 9.91 -1.77 -14.95
N TYR A 13 10.50 -2.87 -15.38
CA TYR A 13 11.65 -2.83 -16.30
C TYR A 13 11.26 -2.33 -17.70
N HIS A 14 9.97 -2.35 -18.03
CA HIS A 14 9.43 -1.88 -19.31
C HIS A 14 8.76 -0.52 -19.20
N THR A 15 8.26 -0.12 -18.03
CA THR A 15 7.55 1.15 -17.81
C THR A 15 8.45 2.25 -17.24
N ILE A 16 9.45 1.90 -16.42
CA ILE A 16 10.37 2.85 -15.79
C ILE A 16 11.72 2.82 -16.52
N LYS A 17 11.85 3.66 -17.54
CA LYS A 17 13.02 3.70 -18.43
C LYS A 17 13.78 5.01 -18.29
N LYS A 18 15.07 4.97 -18.62
CA LYS A 18 15.89 6.15 -18.90
C LYS A 18 15.56 6.69 -20.28
N GLU A 19 15.98 7.92 -20.57
CA GLU A 19 15.88 8.53 -21.93
C GLU A 19 16.52 7.66 -23.02
N THR A 20 17.49 6.83 -22.65
CA THR A 20 18.15 5.86 -23.56
C THR A 20 17.29 4.65 -23.89
N GLY A 21 16.07 4.54 -23.36
CA GLY A 21 15.18 3.39 -23.52
C GLY A 21 15.50 2.17 -22.66
N LYS A 22 16.63 2.18 -21.92
CA LYS A 22 17.02 1.10 -20.99
C LYS A 22 16.28 1.25 -19.65
N PRO A 23 16.02 0.14 -18.92
CA PRO A 23 15.44 0.21 -17.58
C PRO A 23 16.24 1.11 -16.65
N ASN A 24 15.56 1.95 -15.88
CA ASN A 24 16.18 2.75 -14.85
C ASN A 24 16.23 1.99 -13.52
N LEU A 25 17.24 1.13 -13.36
CA LEU A 25 17.36 0.23 -12.21
C LEU A 25 17.38 0.99 -10.88
N ASN A 26 18.07 2.14 -10.81
CA ASN A 26 18.12 2.94 -9.59
C ASN A 26 16.73 3.49 -9.20
N ALA A 27 15.95 3.94 -10.16
CA ALA A 27 14.58 4.38 -9.93
C ALA A 27 13.68 3.22 -9.49
N ILE A 28 13.82 2.05 -10.13
CA ILE A 28 13.04 0.84 -9.81
C ILE A 28 13.30 0.37 -8.38
N ILE A 29 14.56 0.25 -7.96
CA ILE A 29 14.87 -0.22 -6.59
C ILE A 29 14.44 0.78 -5.53
N ILE A 30 14.56 2.08 -5.79
CA ILE A 30 14.10 3.14 -4.87
C ILE A 30 12.57 3.15 -4.80
N LEU A 31 11.87 3.02 -5.91
CA LEU A 31 10.41 2.90 -5.90
C LEU A 31 9.95 1.67 -5.12
N ALA A 32 10.62 0.54 -5.27
CA ALA A 32 10.32 -0.68 -4.51
C ALA A 32 10.47 -0.48 -2.99
N ASP A 33 11.47 0.29 -2.55
CA ASP A 33 11.62 0.68 -1.13
C ASP A 33 10.48 1.59 -0.67
N ILE A 34 10.14 2.61 -1.45
CA ILE A 34 9.04 3.51 -1.13
C ILE A 34 7.74 2.72 -0.99
N VAL A 35 7.41 1.87 -1.97
CA VAL A 35 6.22 1.01 -1.94
C VAL A 35 6.23 0.06 -0.74
N TYR A 36 7.38 -0.53 -0.40
CA TYR A 36 7.50 -1.37 0.79
C TYR A 36 7.09 -0.61 2.07
N TRP A 37 7.49 0.64 2.23
CA TRP A 37 7.13 1.45 3.40
C TRP A 37 5.65 1.86 3.39
N TYR A 38 5.08 2.12 2.23
CA TYR A 38 3.66 2.46 2.09
C TYR A 38 2.73 1.25 2.25
N ARG A 39 3.20 0.03 1.95
CA ARG A 39 2.40 -1.18 2.21
C ARG A 39 2.12 -1.33 3.70
N PRO A 40 0.85 -1.46 4.10
CA PRO A 40 0.50 -1.64 5.51
C PRO A 40 1.06 -2.96 6.04
N MET A 41 1.35 -2.98 7.34
CA MET A 41 1.69 -4.19 8.08
C MET A 41 0.42 -4.78 8.68
N GLU A 42 0.20 -6.07 8.50
CA GLU A 42 -0.88 -6.80 9.15
C GLU A 42 -0.64 -6.90 10.65
N ILE A 43 -1.68 -6.61 11.43
CA ILE A 43 -1.72 -6.85 12.87
C ILE A 43 -2.55 -8.11 13.06
N ARG A 44 -1.93 -9.15 13.61
CA ARG A 44 -2.60 -10.41 13.94
C ARG A 44 -2.63 -10.59 15.44
N ASP A 45 -3.72 -11.18 15.93
CA ASP A 45 -3.84 -11.61 17.31
C ASP A 45 -2.82 -12.72 17.61
N GLU A 46 -2.06 -12.57 18.69
CA GLU A 46 -0.98 -13.51 19.04
C GLU A 46 -1.50 -14.90 19.43
N ALA A 47 -2.71 -14.99 19.98
CA ALA A 47 -3.29 -16.25 20.46
C ALA A 47 -4.02 -17.01 19.36
N THR A 48 -4.75 -16.30 18.49
CA THR A 48 -5.63 -16.89 17.48
C THR A 48 -5.08 -16.83 16.06
N GLY A 49 -4.07 -15.99 15.80
CA GLY A 49 -3.53 -15.72 14.47
C GLY A 49 -4.49 -14.92 13.57
N GLN A 50 -5.66 -14.51 14.09
CA GLN A 50 -6.64 -13.76 13.33
C GLN A 50 -6.12 -12.36 12.95
N LEU A 51 -6.49 -11.89 11.76
CA LEU A 51 -6.19 -10.53 11.31
C LEU A 51 -7.04 -9.54 12.11
N CYS A 52 -6.37 -8.69 12.91
CA CYS A 52 -7.02 -7.65 13.73
C CYS A 52 -7.06 -6.29 13.04
N GLY A 53 -6.22 -6.07 12.03
CA GLY A 53 -6.17 -4.80 11.32
C GLY A 53 -4.88 -4.56 10.55
N PHE A 54 -4.68 -3.31 10.14
CA PHE A 54 -3.52 -2.87 9.40
C PHE A 54 -2.87 -1.65 10.06
N LYS A 55 -1.55 -1.58 10.04
CA LYS A 55 -0.77 -0.46 10.59
C LYS A 55 0.21 0.07 9.55
N LYS A 56 0.36 1.40 9.48
CA LYS A 56 1.44 2.03 8.72
C LYS A 56 2.81 1.64 9.30
N LYS A 57 3.80 1.47 8.44
CA LYS A 57 5.20 1.19 8.85
C LYS A 57 5.97 2.43 9.30
N PHE A 58 5.45 3.62 9.06
CA PHE A 58 6.05 4.90 9.47
C PHE A 58 5.04 5.76 10.22
N GLN A 59 5.52 6.66 11.08
CA GLN A 59 4.69 7.43 12.00
C GLN A 59 4.13 8.72 11.40
N ALA A 60 4.85 9.34 10.44
CA ALA A 60 4.42 10.57 9.81
C ALA A 60 3.24 10.35 8.85
N ASP A 61 2.63 11.42 8.37
CA ASP A 61 1.62 11.39 7.30
C ASP A 61 2.19 10.90 5.96
N ILE A 62 3.43 11.32 5.64
CA ILE A 62 4.18 11.01 4.42
C ILE A 62 5.54 10.42 4.82
N LEU A 63 6.09 9.55 3.97
CA LEU A 63 7.35 8.85 4.22
C LEU A 63 8.54 9.82 4.23
N GLN A 64 9.24 9.93 5.35
CA GLN A 64 10.49 10.68 5.45
C GLN A 64 11.65 9.83 4.93
N ARG A 65 12.42 10.38 3.98
CA ARG A 65 13.66 9.79 3.45
C ARG A 65 14.64 10.90 3.10
N ASN A 66 15.92 10.60 3.04
CA ASN A 66 16.90 11.49 2.46
C ASN A 66 17.76 10.76 1.41
N TYR A 67 18.37 11.53 0.52
CA TYR A 67 19.15 10.97 -0.59
C TYR A 67 20.36 10.16 -0.12
N GLN A 68 21.00 10.57 0.98
CA GLN A 68 22.17 9.85 1.50
C GLN A 68 21.74 8.49 2.06
N GLN A 69 20.64 8.41 2.80
CA GLN A 69 20.12 7.13 3.30
C GLN A 69 19.80 6.16 2.15
N LEU A 70 19.19 6.65 1.07
CA LEU A 70 18.90 5.82 -0.11
C LEU A 70 20.21 5.38 -0.81
N ALA A 71 21.17 6.27 -0.92
CA ALA A 71 22.46 5.97 -1.52
C ALA A 71 23.20 4.89 -0.73
N ASP A 72 23.29 5.04 0.59
CA ASP A 72 23.96 4.09 1.49
C ASP A 72 23.23 2.72 1.51
N GLN A 73 21.91 2.73 1.51
CA GLN A 73 21.09 1.51 1.53
C GLN A 73 21.28 0.66 0.28
N PHE A 74 21.40 1.29 -0.88
CA PHE A 74 21.46 0.58 -2.18
C PHE A 74 22.87 0.53 -2.78
N GLY A 75 23.89 1.08 -2.11
CA GLY A 75 25.26 1.10 -2.62
C GLY A 75 25.41 1.93 -3.90
N ILE A 76 24.62 2.99 -4.08
CA ILE A 76 24.67 3.91 -5.20
C ILE A 76 25.19 5.28 -4.74
N THR A 77 25.55 6.15 -5.70
CA THR A 77 25.95 7.50 -5.34
C THR A 77 24.76 8.35 -4.93
N LYS A 78 24.98 9.38 -4.09
CA LYS A 78 23.93 10.35 -3.74
C LYS A 78 23.35 11.01 -4.98
N ARG A 79 24.17 11.27 -6.01
CA ARG A 79 23.73 11.83 -7.30
C ARG A 79 22.78 10.89 -8.02
N ASP A 80 23.08 9.59 -8.02
CA ASP A 80 22.18 8.60 -8.63
C ASP A 80 20.86 8.50 -7.88
N ALA A 81 20.86 8.58 -6.55
CA ALA A 81 19.65 8.62 -5.75
C ALA A 81 18.80 9.87 -6.06
N VAL A 82 19.43 11.06 -6.20
CA VAL A 82 18.75 12.29 -6.62
C VAL A 82 18.13 12.12 -8.00
N ASN A 83 18.92 11.67 -8.99
CA ASN A 83 18.44 11.47 -10.35
C ASN A 83 17.28 10.47 -10.41
N ALA A 84 17.37 9.38 -9.68
CA ALA A 84 16.31 8.36 -9.62
C ALA A 84 14.99 8.94 -9.08
N ILE A 85 15.05 9.71 -7.98
CA ILE A 85 13.85 10.36 -7.42
C ILE A 85 13.28 11.40 -8.40
N VAL A 86 14.13 12.19 -9.08
CA VAL A 86 13.69 13.14 -10.10
C VAL A 86 12.97 12.44 -11.25
N GLU A 87 13.48 11.30 -11.70
CA GLU A 87 12.82 10.51 -12.75
C GLU A 87 11.46 9.94 -12.28
N LEU A 88 11.36 9.45 -11.04
CA LEU A 88 10.09 9.00 -10.45
C LEU A 88 9.09 10.15 -10.32
N GLU A 89 9.56 11.36 -10.03
CA GLU A 89 8.74 12.57 -9.97
C GLU A 89 8.26 13.00 -11.36
N LYS A 90 9.10 12.90 -12.40
CA LYS A 90 8.68 13.12 -13.79
C LYS A 90 7.61 12.13 -14.25
N LEU A 91 7.68 10.88 -13.80
CA LEU A 91 6.65 9.88 -14.04
C LEU A 91 5.36 10.13 -13.24
N GLY A 92 5.39 11.04 -12.27
CA GLY A 92 4.26 11.37 -11.40
C GLY A 92 3.99 10.37 -10.29
N VAL A 93 4.75 9.27 -10.20
CA VAL A 93 4.52 8.22 -9.20
C VAL A 93 5.00 8.61 -7.79
N VAL A 94 5.94 9.55 -7.69
CA VAL A 94 6.45 10.07 -6.42
C VAL A 94 6.47 11.59 -6.47
N THR A 95 6.12 12.25 -5.37
CA THR A 95 6.25 13.71 -5.21
C THR A 95 7.13 14.01 -4.00
N ARG A 96 8.12 14.89 -4.17
CA ARG A 96 8.95 15.38 -3.07
C ARG A 96 8.27 16.54 -2.35
N VAL A 97 8.18 16.43 -1.03
CA VAL A 97 7.69 17.49 -0.15
C VAL A 97 8.79 17.85 0.84
N PHE A 98 9.18 19.12 0.87
CA PHE A 98 10.18 19.60 1.83
C PHE A 98 9.51 20.34 2.97
N ARG A 99 9.83 19.94 4.20
CA ARG A 99 9.23 20.51 5.42
C ARG A 99 10.29 20.89 6.43
N THR A 100 9.95 21.84 7.31
CA THR A 100 10.70 22.06 8.55
C THR A 100 10.08 21.22 9.64
N VAL A 101 10.88 20.40 10.33
CA VAL A 101 10.44 19.51 11.42
C VAL A 101 11.10 19.92 12.71
N ASN A 102 10.34 19.88 13.79
CA ASN A 102 10.87 20.06 15.15
C ASN A 102 11.08 18.69 15.79
N ILE A 103 12.33 18.36 16.09
CA ILE A 103 12.70 17.12 16.78
C ILE A 103 13.32 17.50 18.12
N LYS A 104 12.64 17.20 19.21
CA LYS A 104 13.11 17.47 20.57
C LYS A 104 13.52 18.94 20.80
N GLY A 105 12.76 19.89 20.23
CA GLY A 105 13.03 21.32 20.35
C GLY A 105 14.02 21.89 19.33
N GLN A 106 14.66 21.07 18.52
CA GLN A 106 15.55 21.51 17.45
C GLN A 106 14.82 21.50 16.09
N LEU A 107 14.91 22.62 15.37
CA LEU A 107 14.31 22.79 14.04
C LEU A 107 15.28 22.30 12.96
N TYR A 108 14.79 21.40 12.13
CA TYR A 108 15.47 20.91 10.93
C TYR A 108 14.71 21.38 9.71
N SER A 109 15.33 22.23 8.90
CA SER A 109 14.76 22.72 7.65
C SER A 109 15.10 21.79 6.48
N ASN A 110 14.29 21.86 5.42
CA ASN A 110 14.49 21.08 4.18
C ASN A 110 14.54 19.56 4.39
N VAL A 111 13.76 19.06 5.33
CA VAL A 111 13.60 17.61 5.49
C VAL A 111 12.70 17.09 4.37
N MET A 112 13.23 16.16 3.58
CA MET A 112 12.54 15.58 2.45
C MET A 112 11.56 14.49 2.89
N PHE A 113 10.36 14.58 2.36
CA PHE A 113 9.32 13.56 2.43
C PHE A 113 8.94 13.15 1.02
N LEU A 114 8.60 11.87 0.84
CA LEU A 114 8.20 11.27 -0.43
C LEU A 114 6.75 10.82 -0.34
N ASN A 115 5.89 11.46 -1.13
CA ASN A 115 4.50 11.04 -1.29
C ASN A 115 4.40 10.09 -2.49
N LEU A 116 3.67 8.99 -2.32
CA LEU A 116 3.44 7.98 -3.35
C LEU A 116 2.04 8.20 -3.94
N ASP A 117 1.98 8.33 -5.27
CA ASP A 117 0.74 8.30 -6.02
C ASP A 117 0.39 6.85 -6.38
N VAL A 118 -0.68 6.35 -5.77
CA VAL A 118 -1.10 4.95 -5.92
C VAL A 118 -1.72 4.69 -7.29
N ASP A 119 -2.42 5.66 -7.87
CA ASP A 119 -3.06 5.50 -9.17
C ASP A 119 -2.02 5.41 -10.28
N VAL A 120 -1.02 6.27 -10.26
CA VAL A 120 0.12 6.20 -11.18
C VAL A 120 0.94 4.92 -10.96
N LEU A 121 1.11 4.49 -9.70
CA LEU A 121 1.78 3.22 -9.40
C LEU A 121 1.06 2.03 -10.03
N ILE A 122 -0.27 1.99 -9.95
CA ILE A 122 -1.09 0.95 -10.57
C ILE A 122 -0.91 0.95 -12.09
N GLN A 123 -0.94 2.13 -12.73
CA GLN A 123 -0.71 2.27 -14.16
C GLN A 123 0.67 1.76 -14.61
N LEU A 124 1.72 2.07 -13.85
CA LEU A 124 3.07 1.58 -14.14
C LEU A 124 3.22 0.06 -13.92
N THR A 125 2.44 -0.48 -13.00
CA THR A 125 2.50 -1.90 -12.63
C THR A 125 1.64 -2.78 -13.55
N TYR A 126 0.49 -2.28 -13.97
CA TYR A 126 -0.49 -3.00 -14.80
C TYR A 126 -0.89 -2.20 -16.04
N PRO A 127 0.06 -1.92 -16.96
CA PRO A 127 -0.22 -1.09 -18.15
C PRO A 127 -1.30 -1.70 -19.05
N GLU A 128 -1.37 -3.03 -19.17
CA GLU A 128 -2.33 -3.73 -20.02
C GLU A 128 -3.79 -3.64 -19.54
N THR A 129 -3.99 -3.37 -18.24
CA THR A 129 -5.35 -3.23 -17.68
C THR A 129 -6.04 -1.98 -18.21
N LEU A 130 -5.28 -0.95 -18.57
CA LEU A 130 -5.83 0.30 -19.12
C LEU A 130 -6.15 0.20 -20.61
N GLU A 131 -5.34 -0.52 -21.38
CA GLU A 131 -5.62 -0.77 -22.81
C GLU A 131 -6.88 -1.63 -22.97
N ASN A 132 -7.07 -2.64 -22.12
CA ASN A 132 -8.24 -3.52 -22.12
C ASN A 132 -9.52 -2.86 -21.58
N ALA A 133 -9.43 -1.82 -20.79
CA ALA A 133 -10.60 -1.06 -20.34
C ALA A 133 -11.23 -0.20 -21.44
N PHE A 134 -10.47 0.12 -22.51
CA PHE A 134 -10.94 0.87 -23.67
C PHE A 134 -11.31 0.01 -24.89
N ILE A 135 -10.86 -1.23 -24.94
CA ILE A 135 -11.21 -2.19 -25.99
C ILE A 135 -12.18 -3.17 -25.35
N GLY A 136 -13.47 -3.09 -25.74
CA GLY A 136 -14.51 -4.00 -25.24
C GLY A 136 -14.00 -5.45 -25.35
N ILE A 137 -13.82 -6.10 -24.23
CA ILE A 137 -13.28 -7.46 -24.10
C ILE A 137 -14.23 -8.40 -24.85
N PRO A 138 -13.80 -9.07 -25.95
CA PRO A 138 -14.52 -10.28 -26.37
C PRO A 138 -14.25 -11.35 -25.28
N ASP A 139 -15.32 -11.96 -24.79
CA ASP A 139 -15.28 -13.09 -23.86
C ASP A 139 -14.28 -14.16 -24.34
N THR A 140 -13.05 -14.11 -23.84
CA THR A 140 -12.16 -15.24 -23.94
C THR A 140 -12.44 -16.16 -22.77
N PRO A 141 -12.80 -17.44 -23.03
CA PRO A 141 -13.08 -18.38 -21.95
C PRO A 141 -11.80 -18.60 -21.12
N TYR A 142 -11.90 -18.22 -19.86
CA TYR A 142 -10.91 -18.51 -18.84
C TYR A 142 -10.68 -20.02 -18.78
N HIS A 143 -9.53 -20.51 -19.23
CA HIS A 143 -9.13 -21.88 -18.99
C HIS A 143 -8.83 -22.05 -17.50
N SER A 144 -9.85 -22.47 -16.77
CA SER A 144 -9.78 -22.86 -15.37
C SER A 144 -8.87 -24.07 -15.23
N PHE A 145 -7.72 -23.89 -14.62
CA PHE A 145 -7.02 -24.99 -13.99
C PHE A 145 -7.88 -25.48 -12.83
N GLY A 146 -8.44 -26.68 -13.01
CA GLY A 146 -9.05 -27.60 -12.04
C GLY A 146 -9.47 -27.02 -10.68
N GLY A 147 -10.61 -26.37 -10.59
CA GLY A 147 -11.28 -26.04 -9.34
C GLY A 147 -12.77 -26.33 -9.49
N GLN A 148 -13.37 -26.96 -8.48
CA GLN A 148 -14.75 -27.43 -8.43
C GLN A 148 -15.78 -26.38 -8.86
N PRO A 149 -16.90 -26.78 -9.49
CA PRO A 149 -17.94 -25.86 -9.91
C PRO A 149 -18.62 -25.21 -8.68
N PRO A 150 -19.07 -23.93 -8.83
CA PRO A 150 -19.77 -23.24 -7.74
C PRO A 150 -21.10 -23.94 -7.42
N PRO A 151 -21.54 -23.91 -6.15
CA PRO A 151 -22.79 -24.54 -5.75
C PRO A 151 -23.99 -23.91 -6.48
N LYS A 152 -24.85 -24.75 -7.01
CA LYS A 152 -26.09 -24.35 -7.70
C LYS A 152 -26.96 -23.52 -6.76
N LYS A 153 -27.39 -22.34 -7.20
CA LYS A 153 -28.45 -21.55 -6.55
C LYS A 153 -29.71 -22.38 -6.46
N VAL A 154 -30.12 -22.69 -5.26
CA VAL A 154 -31.46 -23.23 -4.98
C VAL A 154 -32.41 -22.05 -4.91
N THR A 155 -33.24 -21.89 -5.93
CA THR A 155 -34.43 -21.02 -5.90
C THR A 155 -35.54 -21.76 -5.14
N GLY A 156 -35.78 -21.33 -3.93
CA GLY A 156 -36.94 -21.79 -3.15
C GLY A 156 -37.53 -20.58 -2.42
N VAL A 157 -38.56 -20.02 -3.00
CA VAL A 157 -39.40 -19.00 -2.39
C VAL A 157 -40.27 -19.65 -1.33
N THR A 158 -40.20 -19.22 -0.08
CA THR A 158 -41.34 -19.29 0.84
C THR A 158 -41.29 -18.12 1.80
N ASN A 159 -42.29 -17.24 1.65
CA ASN A 159 -42.62 -16.20 2.60
C ASN A 159 -43.16 -16.84 3.89
N ILE A 160 -42.57 -16.46 5.02
CA ILE A 160 -43.26 -16.49 6.31
C ILE A 160 -42.91 -15.20 7.04
N SER A 161 -43.92 -14.35 7.13
CA SER A 161 -43.96 -13.19 8.00
C SER A 161 -44.24 -13.67 9.42
N GLU A 162 -43.32 -13.39 10.35
CA GLU A 162 -43.66 -13.32 11.77
C GLU A 162 -42.96 -12.16 12.44
N ARG A 163 -43.78 -11.28 12.97
CA ARG A 163 -43.45 -10.17 13.86
C ARG A 163 -42.88 -10.72 15.17
N VAL A 164 -41.68 -10.27 15.57
CA VAL A 164 -41.28 -10.31 16.97
C VAL A 164 -40.79 -8.93 17.38
N SER A 165 -41.48 -8.39 18.38
CA SER A 165 -41.25 -7.09 19.03
C SER A 165 -39.94 -7.08 19.83
N PRO A 166 -39.29 -5.94 19.98
CA PRO A 166 -38.05 -5.85 20.76
C PRO A 166 -38.33 -5.84 22.26
N LYS A 167 -37.67 -6.73 23.01
CA LYS A 167 -37.62 -6.71 24.46
C LYS A 167 -36.64 -5.64 24.96
N LYS A 168 -37.16 -4.77 25.81
CA LYS A 168 -36.48 -3.83 26.67
C LYS A 168 -35.39 -4.53 27.47
N VAL A 169 -34.15 -4.03 27.38
CA VAL A 169 -33.06 -4.39 28.31
C VAL A 169 -32.94 -3.29 29.33
N THR A 170 -33.09 -3.67 30.57
CA THR A 170 -32.99 -2.91 31.80
C THR A 170 -31.55 -2.45 32.07
N ALA A 171 -31.46 -1.28 32.69
CA ALA A 171 -30.24 -0.61 33.14
C ALA A 171 -29.37 -1.44 34.09
N VAL A 172 -28.06 -1.32 33.97
CA VAL A 172 -27.04 -1.80 34.91
C VAL A 172 -26.68 -0.64 35.85
N PRO A 173 -26.54 -0.87 37.17
CA PRO A 173 -26.27 0.19 38.12
C PRO A 173 -24.82 0.63 38.15
N ASP A 174 -24.65 1.91 38.37
CA ASP A 174 -23.46 2.64 38.74
C ASP A 174 -22.78 2.06 39.99
N LEU A 175 -21.51 1.76 39.91
CA LEU A 175 -20.65 1.53 41.08
C LEU A 175 -19.46 2.47 40.98
N GLY A 176 -19.61 3.63 41.62
CA GLY A 176 -18.49 4.46 41.97
C GLY A 176 -17.61 3.81 43.01
N GLU A 177 -16.30 3.85 42.80
CA GLU A 177 -15.33 3.85 43.89
C GLU A 177 -14.08 4.61 43.56
N THR A 178 -13.88 5.62 44.34
CA THR A 178 -12.72 6.45 44.64
C THR A 178 -11.52 5.61 45.09
N TYR A 179 -10.34 5.85 44.52
CA TYR A 179 -9.08 5.59 45.21
C TYR A 179 -8.19 6.82 45.24
N THR A 180 -8.11 7.42 46.44
CA THR A 180 -7.02 8.24 46.96
C THR A 180 -5.88 7.32 47.44
N LYS A 181 -4.70 7.46 46.95
CA LYS A 181 -3.43 7.72 47.63
C LYS A 181 -2.28 7.64 46.64
#